data_ccc990980cff51a27def8e3c1073cbe1
#
_entry.id   ccc990980cff51a27def8e3c1073cbe1
#
_cell.length_a   1.000
_cell.length_b   1.000
_cell.length_c   1.000
_cell.angle_alpha   90.00
_cell.angle_beta   90.00
_cell.angle_gamma   90.00
#
_symmetry.space_group_name_H-M   'P 1'
#
loop_
_entity.id
_entity.type
_entity.pdbx_description
1 polymer ?
#
loop_
_entity_poly.entity_id
_entity_poly.type
_entity_poly.pdbx_seq_one_letter_code
_entity_poly.pdbx_strand_id
1 'polypeptide(L)'
;MSKIRFALLGAGHIGKRHAEVITRNAESELIAIIDIDHSKKHIAEQFDIPFFNSLESFLESNLSVDVINIATPNFLHASQAKQVLENNTHVLIEKPMTLNIHDAEELIQIAEERKLKIFSVMQNRYSPPAQWLKDIVSNNILGNLYMVQMNCFWNRDERYYTKDSWHGKLASDGGVLYTQFSHFIDTLYWLLGDLKIVNSKLFNFNHQHSTEFDDSGIALLESNNGTQININFSTSLFEQNMESSVTIIAEKGSVKVGGQYMNRVEYCHIQDYQLPHLESTQPSNNYGAYHGSAQNHDYVIQNVNDVLLRGAEIMTNGEDGLAVVRIIQEIYKKSS
;
A
#
# COMPACT_ATOMS: atom_id res chain seq x y z
N MET A 1 25.52 15.51 -8.02
CA MET A 1 24.15 15.39 -8.55
C MET A 1 23.23 16.04 -7.55
N SER A 2 22.17 16.72 -8.00
CA SER A 2 21.17 17.27 -7.08
C SER A 2 20.40 16.12 -6.42
N LYS A 3 20.24 16.16 -5.09
CA LYS A 3 19.40 15.20 -4.36
C LYS A 3 17.94 15.62 -4.43
N ILE A 4 17.02 14.66 -4.39
CA ILE A 4 15.60 14.92 -4.21
C ILE A 4 15.35 15.22 -2.73
N ARG A 5 14.72 16.37 -2.46
CA ARG A 5 14.43 16.86 -1.10
C ARG A 5 13.05 16.43 -0.67
N PHE A 6 13.01 15.66 0.41
CA PHE A 6 11.79 15.14 1.00
C PHE A 6 11.47 15.86 2.31
N ALA A 7 10.20 16.20 2.52
CA ALA A 7 9.66 16.46 3.85
C ALA A 7 8.74 15.30 4.25
N LEU A 8 8.78 14.90 5.51
CA LEU A 8 7.94 13.83 6.04
C LEU A 8 6.79 14.42 6.86
N LEU A 9 5.55 14.10 6.47
CA LEU A 9 4.33 14.45 7.19
C LEU A 9 3.77 13.20 7.89
N GLY A 10 3.80 13.22 9.23
CA GLY A 10 3.48 12.09 10.09
C GLY A 10 4.71 11.29 10.51
N ALA A 11 5.09 11.37 11.78
CA ALA A 11 6.27 10.71 12.35
C ALA A 11 5.89 9.52 13.27
N GLY A 12 4.83 8.80 12.90
CA GLY A 12 4.45 7.52 13.52
C GLY A 12 5.42 6.39 13.19
N HIS A 13 5.03 5.14 13.44
CA HIS A 13 5.88 3.97 13.15
C HIS A 13 6.33 3.91 11.70
N ILE A 14 5.39 4.07 10.75
CA ILE A 14 5.73 4.01 9.32
C ILE A 14 6.48 5.27 8.87
N GLY A 15 6.13 6.45 9.39
CA GLY A 15 6.84 7.67 9.10
C GLY A 15 8.31 7.63 9.52
N LYS A 16 8.61 7.09 10.71
CA LYS A 16 9.99 6.85 11.14
C LYS A 16 10.75 5.96 10.15
N ARG A 17 10.10 4.90 9.63
CA ARG A 17 10.69 4.04 8.60
C ARG A 17 11.00 4.83 7.33
N HIS A 18 10.09 5.68 6.86
CA HIS A 18 10.36 6.54 5.71
C HIS A 18 11.52 7.50 5.97
N ALA A 19 11.61 8.13 7.13
CA ALA A 19 12.74 9.00 7.49
C ALA A 19 14.07 8.26 7.40
N GLU A 20 14.15 7.05 7.96
CA GLU A 20 15.34 6.19 7.91
C GLU A 20 15.73 5.83 6.48
N VAL A 21 14.75 5.47 5.64
CA VAL A 21 14.99 5.07 4.24
C VAL A 21 15.43 6.27 3.39
N ILE A 22 14.76 7.40 3.51
CA ILE A 22 15.10 8.62 2.79
C ILE A 22 16.52 9.06 3.14
N THR A 23 16.88 9.08 4.42
CA THR A 23 18.21 9.50 4.88
C THR A 23 19.32 8.55 4.42
N ARG A 24 19.03 7.25 4.32
CA ARG A 24 19.97 6.22 3.86
C ARG A 24 20.22 6.25 2.36
N ASN A 25 19.26 6.77 1.58
CA ASN A 25 19.37 6.81 0.12
C ASN A 25 20.33 7.95 -0.32
N ALA A 26 21.32 7.62 -1.13
CA ALA A 26 22.35 8.56 -1.55
C ALA A 26 21.83 9.73 -2.41
N GLU A 27 20.70 9.54 -3.09
CA GLU A 27 20.08 10.51 -4.00
C GLU A 27 18.92 11.29 -3.34
N SER A 28 18.63 11.02 -2.06
CA SER A 28 17.60 11.68 -1.29
C SER A 28 18.17 12.55 -0.18
N GLU A 29 17.40 13.54 0.25
CA GLU A 29 17.67 14.37 1.42
C GLU A 29 16.37 14.58 2.19
N LEU A 30 16.35 14.19 3.47
CA LEU A 30 15.25 14.51 4.37
C LEU A 30 15.49 15.91 4.95
N ILE A 31 14.62 16.88 4.64
CA ILE A 31 14.81 18.29 5.00
C ILE A 31 13.95 18.75 6.17
N ALA A 32 12.86 18.06 6.48
CA ALA A 32 11.97 18.40 7.59
C ALA A 32 11.12 17.21 8.02
N ILE A 33 10.68 17.23 9.28
CA ILE A 33 9.60 16.39 9.81
C ILE A 33 8.47 17.29 10.27
N ILE A 34 7.25 16.88 9.94
CA ILE A 34 6.01 17.58 10.25
C ILE A 34 5.10 16.63 11.02
N ASP A 35 4.71 16.97 12.25
CA ASP A 35 3.78 16.17 13.04
C ASP A 35 3.08 17.05 14.08
N ILE A 36 1.77 16.83 14.27
CA ILE A 36 0.99 17.56 15.29
C ILE A 36 1.38 17.18 16.72
N ASP A 37 1.92 15.99 16.91
CA ASP A 37 2.42 15.51 18.19
C ASP A 37 3.85 16.02 18.43
N HIS A 38 3.96 17.08 19.24
CA HIS A 38 5.25 17.69 19.58
C HIS A 38 6.24 16.70 20.21
N SER A 39 5.77 15.61 20.81
CA SER A 39 6.65 14.56 21.36
C SER A 39 7.51 13.89 20.27
N LYS A 40 7.11 13.97 18.98
CA LYS A 40 7.86 13.45 17.84
C LYS A 40 9.05 14.31 17.41
N LYS A 41 9.22 15.50 18.00
CA LYS A 41 10.34 16.41 17.70
C LYS A 41 11.71 15.72 17.86
N HIS A 42 11.84 14.80 18.81
CA HIS A 42 13.07 14.04 19.01
C HIS A 42 13.50 13.24 17.76
N ILE A 43 12.56 12.88 16.86
CA ILE A 43 12.88 12.18 15.61
C ILE A 43 13.57 13.15 14.63
N ALA A 44 13.10 14.40 14.53
CA ALA A 44 13.78 15.41 13.72
C ALA A 44 15.19 15.74 14.27
N GLU A 45 15.33 15.80 15.59
CA GLU A 45 16.62 16.01 16.26
C GLU A 45 17.62 14.88 15.97
N GLN A 46 17.17 13.63 15.81
CA GLN A 46 18.04 12.50 15.40
C GLN A 46 18.67 12.68 14.02
N PHE A 47 18.01 13.40 13.13
CA PHE A 47 18.46 13.66 11.76
C PHE A 47 19.03 15.08 11.59
N ASP A 48 19.10 15.89 12.64
CA ASP A 48 19.56 17.30 12.64
C ASP A 48 18.81 18.16 11.62
N ILE A 49 17.47 18.03 11.58
CA ILE A 49 16.58 18.73 10.67
C ILE A 49 15.45 19.47 11.39
N PRO A 50 14.84 20.50 10.79
CA PRO A 50 13.68 21.20 11.34
C PRO A 50 12.47 20.30 11.62
N PHE A 51 11.75 20.66 12.70
CA PHE A 51 10.46 20.08 13.06
C PHE A 51 9.36 21.14 12.95
N PHE A 52 8.24 20.80 12.33
CA PHE A 52 7.06 21.66 12.19
C PHE A 52 5.83 21.00 12.82
N ASN A 53 4.99 21.81 13.46
CA ASN A 53 3.78 21.32 14.16
C ASN A 53 2.58 21.12 13.21
N SER A 54 2.65 21.66 11.99
CA SER A 54 1.58 21.52 10.99
C SER A 54 2.13 21.62 9.57
N LEU A 55 1.37 21.10 8.61
CA LEU A 55 1.69 21.21 7.19
C LEU A 55 1.70 22.69 6.75
N GLU A 56 0.76 23.48 7.24
CA GLU A 56 0.65 24.93 6.94
C GLU A 56 1.93 25.65 7.36
N SER A 57 2.40 25.45 8.59
CA SER A 57 3.62 26.09 9.09
C SER A 57 4.88 25.68 8.31
N PHE A 58 4.91 24.46 7.79
CA PHE A 58 5.97 24.01 6.88
C PHE A 58 5.89 24.71 5.53
N LEU A 59 4.71 24.75 4.92
CA LEU A 59 4.50 25.40 3.60
C LEU A 59 4.81 26.90 3.64
N GLU A 60 4.53 27.58 4.77
CA GLU A 60 4.86 28.98 4.99
C GLU A 60 6.38 29.23 5.23
N SER A 61 7.15 28.21 5.58
CA SER A 61 8.58 28.34 5.88
C SER A 61 9.46 28.67 4.68
N ASN A 62 8.94 28.54 3.46
CA ASN A 62 9.67 28.68 2.20
C ASN A 62 10.90 27.74 2.05
N LEU A 63 10.95 26.65 2.80
CA LEU A 63 11.92 25.58 2.57
C LEU A 63 11.63 24.92 1.22
N SER A 64 12.66 24.84 0.39
CA SER A 64 12.50 24.23 -0.91
C SER A 64 12.41 22.69 -0.79
N VAL A 65 11.30 22.12 -1.21
CA VAL A 65 10.98 20.69 -1.15
C VAL A 65 10.55 20.21 -2.54
N ASP A 66 10.93 18.97 -2.87
CA ASP A 66 10.53 18.35 -4.14
C ASP A 66 9.36 17.38 -3.94
N VAL A 67 9.34 16.66 -2.81
CA VAL A 67 8.31 15.66 -2.48
C VAL A 67 7.92 15.77 -1.01
N ILE A 68 6.62 15.80 -0.72
CA ILE A 68 6.12 15.59 0.64
C ILE A 68 5.63 14.15 0.75
N ASN A 69 6.24 13.40 1.69
CA ASN A 69 5.85 12.03 2.01
C ASN A 69 4.80 12.05 3.13
N ILE A 70 3.58 11.63 2.82
CA ILE A 70 2.44 11.57 3.74
C ILE A 70 2.36 10.19 4.36
N ALA A 71 2.58 10.12 5.68
CA ALA A 71 2.56 8.90 6.49
C ALA A 71 1.69 9.06 7.77
N THR A 72 0.63 9.83 7.62
CA THR A 72 -0.38 10.13 8.65
C THR A 72 -1.48 9.05 8.69
N PRO A 73 -2.49 9.13 9.58
CA PRO A 73 -3.67 8.27 9.52
C PRO A 73 -4.45 8.40 8.20
N ASN A 74 -5.05 7.30 7.75
CA ASN A 74 -5.71 7.17 6.44
C ASN A 74 -6.65 8.32 6.07
N PHE A 75 -7.48 8.76 7.01
CA PHE A 75 -8.49 9.80 6.77
C PHE A 75 -7.92 11.20 6.48
N LEU A 76 -6.63 11.41 6.75
CA LEU A 76 -5.95 12.68 6.50
C LEU A 76 -5.27 12.71 5.13
N HIS A 77 -5.04 11.56 4.50
CA HIS A 77 -4.26 11.45 3.27
C HIS A 77 -4.79 12.37 2.17
N ALA A 78 -6.09 12.31 1.88
CA ALA A 78 -6.70 13.08 0.80
C ALA A 78 -6.55 14.59 1.00
N SER A 79 -6.94 15.11 2.17
CA SER A 79 -6.89 16.54 2.46
C SER A 79 -5.46 17.10 2.48
N GLN A 80 -4.52 16.34 3.02
CA GLN A 80 -3.11 16.72 3.06
C GLN A 80 -2.46 16.64 1.68
N ALA A 81 -2.74 15.59 0.90
CA ALA A 81 -2.25 15.47 -0.47
C ALA A 81 -2.76 16.61 -1.36
N LYS A 82 -4.02 17.01 -1.20
CA LYS A 82 -4.59 18.16 -1.89
C LYS A 82 -3.82 19.43 -1.58
N GLN A 83 -3.59 19.76 -0.31
CA GLN A 83 -2.81 20.93 0.09
C GLN A 83 -1.39 20.91 -0.50
N VAL A 84 -0.72 19.74 -0.49
CA VAL A 84 0.62 19.58 -1.06
C VAL A 84 0.62 19.85 -2.56
N LEU A 85 -0.30 19.24 -3.30
CA LEU A 85 -0.43 19.44 -4.75
C LEU A 85 -0.78 20.88 -5.10
N GLU A 86 -1.69 21.51 -4.35
CA GLU A 86 -2.05 22.92 -4.53
C GLU A 86 -0.87 23.88 -4.28
N ASN A 87 0.11 23.47 -3.50
CA ASN A 87 1.38 24.17 -3.29
C ASN A 87 2.49 23.75 -4.25
N ASN A 88 2.15 23.16 -5.41
CA ASN A 88 3.04 22.78 -6.50
C ASN A 88 4.18 21.83 -6.09
N THR A 89 3.89 20.90 -5.20
CA THR A 89 4.85 19.90 -4.70
C THR A 89 4.38 18.49 -5.05
N HIS A 90 5.29 17.60 -5.44
CA HIS A 90 5.00 16.19 -5.65
C HIS A 90 4.62 15.52 -4.33
N VAL A 91 3.83 14.44 -4.38
CA VAL A 91 3.37 13.75 -3.19
C VAL A 91 3.67 12.25 -3.26
N LEU A 92 4.20 11.70 -2.16
CA LEU A 92 4.29 10.28 -1.89
C LEU A 92 3.31 9.96 -0.77
N ILE A 93 2.30 9.11 -1.02
CA ILE A 93 1.19 8.85 -0.08
C ILE A 93 1.26 7.41 0.39
N GLU A 94 1.25 7.20 1.71
CA GLU A 94 1.03 5.88 2.29
C GLU A 94 -0.32 5.30 1.89
N LYS A 95 -0.39 3.99 1.89
CA LYS A 95 -1.63 3.28 1.57
C LYS A 95 -2.62 3.29 2.77
N PRO A 96 -3.92 3.31 2.49
CA PRO A 96 -4.53 3.52 1.17
C PRO A 96 -4.34 4.97 0.72
N MET A 97 -4.29 5.21 -0.60
CA MET A 97 -4.12 6.58 -1.12
C MET A 97 -5.22 7.53 -0.61
N THR A 98 -6.46 7.07 -0.64
CA THR A 98 -7.64 7.73 -0.07
C THR A 98 -8.62 6.69 0.49
N LEU A 99 -9.69 7.13 1.18
CA LEU A 99 -10.77 6.27 1.65
C LEU A 99 -12.01 6.25 0.73
N ASN A 100 -12.01 7.05 -0.33
CA ASN A 100 -13.11 7.07 -1.30
C ASN A 100 -12.61 7.46 -2.69
N ILE A 101 -13.40 7.12 -3.71
CA ILE A 101 -13.08 7.32 -5.12
C ILE A 101 -13.01 8.80 -5.47
N HIS A 102 -13.96 9.60 -4.99
CA HIS A 102 -14.05 11.03 -5.33
C HIS A 102 -12.77 11.79 -4.95
N ASP A 103 -12.27 11.57 -3.73
CA ASP A 103 -11.03 12.21 -3.28
C ASP A 103 -9.84 11.77 -4.13
N ALA A 104 -9.78 10.48 -4.52
CA ALA A 104 -8.71 9.99 -5.39
C ALA A 104 -8.74 10.64 -6.77
N GLU A 105 -9.93 10.73 -7.39
CA GLU A 105 -10.13 11.39 -8.69
C GLU A 105 -9.77 12.89 -8.62
N GLU A 106 -10.16 13.59 -7.55
CA GLU A 106 -9.80 15.00 -7.34
C GLU A 106 -8.27 15.19 -7.25
N LEU A 107 -7.57 14.35 -6.50
CA LEU A 107 -6.10 14.41 -6.39
C LEU A 107 -5.42 14.21 -7.75
N ILE A 108 -5.88 13.24 -8.53
CA ILE A 108 -5.34 12.94 -9.86
C ILE A 108 -5.53 14.14 -10.78
N GLN A 109 -6.74 14.72 -10.80
CA GLN A 109 -7.05 15.90 -11.61
C GLN A 109 -6.12 17.07 -11.26
N ILE A 110 -5.95 17.39 -9.97
CA ILE A 110 -5.05 18.47 -9.51
C ILE A 110 -3.61 18.21 -9.95
N ALA A 111 -3.15 16.96 -9.80
CA ALA A 111 -1.79 16.60 -10.19
C ALA A 111 -1.55 16.74 -11.69
N GLU A 112 -2.50 16.34 -12.54
CA GLU A 112 -2.44 16.48 -13.99
C GLU A 112 -2.41 17.94 -14.42
N GLU A 113 -3.34 18.78 -13.91
CA GLU A 113 -3.42 20.20 -14.21
C GLU A 113 -2.12 20.95 -13.86
N ARG A 114 -1.45 20.51 -12.78
CA ARG A 114 -0.20 21.11 -12.29
C ARG A 114 1.07 20.40 -12.76
N LYS A 115 0.94 19.32 -13.53
CA LYS A 115 2.07 18.47 -14.01
C LYS A 115 2.89 17.89 -12.84
N LEU A 116 2.22 17.57 -11.75
CA LEU A 116 2.80 16.95 -10.57
C LEU A 116 2.66 15.42 -10.61
N LYS A 117 3.38 14.76 -9.73
CA LYS A 117 3.36 13.31 -9.60
C LYS A 117 2.75 12.91 -8.27
N ILE A 118 1.88 11.90 -8.32
CA ILE A 118 1.41 11.17 -7.15
C ILE A 118 2.09 9.80 -7.18
N PHE A 119 2.77 9.47 -6.08
CA PHE A 119 3.34 8.16 -5.82
C PHE A 119 2.52 7.52 -4.69
N SER A 120 1.96 6.34 -4.93
CA SER A 120 1.26 5.55 -3.91
C SER A 120 2.17 4.47 -3.36
N VAL A 121 2.21 4.29 -2.04
CA VAL A 121 3.12 3.31 -1.42
C VAL A 121 2.51 1.91 -1.48
N MET A 122 2.90 1.13 -2.49
CA MET A 122 2.54 -0.28 -2.66
C MET A 122 3.80 -1.15 -2.74
N GLN A 123 4.55 -1.16 -1.64
CA GLN A 123 5.89 -1.76 -1.57
C GLN A 123 5.92 -3.27 -1.84
N ASN A 124 4.78 -3.98 -1.79
CA ASN A 124 4.73 -5.41 -2.09
C ASN A 124 5.05 -5.72 -3.56
N ARG A 125 4.80 -4.77 -4.48
CA ARG A 125 5.18 -4.92 -5.91
C ARG A 125 6.68 -5.13 -6.13
N TYR A 126 7.53 -4.73 -5.17
CA TYR A 126 8.99 -4.88 -5.24
C TYR A 126 9.51 -6.20 -4.66
N SER A 127 8.65 -7.05 -4.09
CA SER A 127 9.07 -8.36 -3.60
C SER A 127 9.45 -9.28 -4.75
N PRO A 128 10.59 -10.02 -4.69
CA PRO A 128 11.00 -10.91 -5.77
C PRO A 128 9.94 -11.91 -6.22
N PRO A 129 9.17 -12.56 -5.34
CA PRO A 129 8.07 -13.43 -5.76
C PRO A 129 6.94 -12.68 -6.47
N ALA A 130 6.65 -11.42 -6.10
CA ALA A 130 5.62 -10.61 -6.75
C ALA A 130 6.07 -10.17 -8.16
N GLN A 131 7.33 -9.76 -8.31
CA GLN A 131 7.93 -9.43 -9.60
C GLN A 131 7.93 -10.64 -10.54
N TRP A 132 8.38 -11.80 -10.05
CA TRP A 132 8.32 -13.05 -10.80
C TRP A 132 6.89 -13.39 -11.25
N LEU A 133 5.92 -13.25 -10.34
CA LEU A 133 4.52 -13.53 -10.67
C LEU A 133 4.00 -12.57 -11.75
N LYS A 134 4.36 -11.29 -11.67
CA LYS A 134 4.05 -10.29 -12.71
C LYS A 134 4.66 -10.68 -14.06
N ASP A 135 5.92 -11.09 -14.07
CA ASP A 135 6.63 -11.47 -15.29
C ASP A 135 5.96 -12.65 -15.99
N ILE A 136 5.64 -13.72 -15.27
CA ILE A 136 5.01 -14.91 -15.88
C ILE A 136 3.59 -14.66 -16.38
N VAL A 137 2.84 -13.75 -15.71
CA VAL A 137 1.50 -13.33 -16.16
C VAL A 137 1.61 -12.41 -17.38
N SER A 138 2.45 -11.37 -17.31
CA SER A 138 2.57 -10.37 -18.37
C SER A 138 3.16 -10.92 -19.67
N ASN A 139 4.07 -11.90 -19.57
CA ASN A 139 4.66 -12.58 -20.70
C ASN A 139 3.84 -13.78 -21.20
N ASN A 140 2.62 -13.97 -20.69
CA ASN A 140 1.70 -15.05 -21.07
C ASN A 140 2.30 -16.46 -20.96
N ILE A 141 3.22 -16.66 -20.01
CA ILE A 141 3.90 -17.96 -19.77
C ILE A 141 2.89 -19.00 -19.27
N LEU A 142 1.89 -18.56 -18.50
CA LEU A 142 0.82 -19.41 -17.98
C LEU A 142 -0.28 -19.71 -19.03
N GLY A 143 -0.30 -19.03 -20.15
CA GLY A 143 -1.44 -19.09 -21.08
C GLY A 143 -2.69 -18.44 -20.47
N ASN A 144 -3.88 -18.91 -20.85
CA ASN A 144 -5.15 -18.39 -20.34
C ASN A 144 -5.28 -18.66 -18.84
N LEU A 145 -5.53 -17.61 -18.06
CA LEU A 145 -5.79 -17.75 -16.62
C LEU A 145 -7.25 -18.16 -16.40
N TYR A 146 -7.48 -19.24 -15.66
CA TYR A 146 -8.81 -19.75 -15.39
C TYR A 146 -9.35 -19.25 -14.06
N MET A 147 -8.55 -19.41 -13.00
CA MET A 147 -8.95 -19.07 -11.65
C MET A 147 -7.78 -18.47 -10.86
N VAL A 148 -8.07 -17.45 -10.06
CA VAL A 148 -7.15 -16.85 -9.09
C VAL A 148 -7.80 -16.87 -7.71
N GLN A 149 -7.08 -17.36 -6.72
CA GLN A 149 -7.49 -17.33 -5.32
C GLN A 149 -6.51 -16.49 -4.51
N MET A 150 -7.03 -15.49 -3.79
CA MET A 150 -6.28 -14.68 -2.83
C MET A 150 -6.76 -14.98 -1.43
N ASN A 151 -5.84 -15.28 -0.52
CA ASN A 151 -6.11 -15.42 0.90
C ASN A 151 -5.29 -14.41 1.71
N CYS A 152 -5.93 -13.73 2.66
CA CYS A 152 -5.33 -12.75 3.55
C CYS A 152 -5.82 -13.01 4.98
N PHE A 153 -5.04 -13.73 5.76
CA PHE A 153 -5.43 -14.22 7.09
C PHE A 153 -4.45 -13.73 8.15
N TRP A 154 -4.82 -12.64 8.84
CA TRP A 154 -4.00 -11.98 9.83
C TRP A 154 -4.70 -11.90 11.19
N ASN A 155 -3.93 -11.73 12.24
CA ASN A 155 -4.43 -11.34 13.55
C ASN A 155 -4.35 -9.82 13.71
N ARG A 156 -5.47 -9.23 14.10
CA ARG A 156 -5.55 -7.89 14.69
C ARG A 156 -6.53 -7.97 15.85
N ASP A 157 -6.05 -7.73 17.04
CA ASP A 157 -6.80 -7.84 18.28
C ASP A 157 -6.84 -6.52 19.06
N GLU A 158 -7.16 -6.57 20.36
CA GLU A 158 -7.23 -5.40 21.25
C GLU A 158 -5.93 -4.60 21.31
N ARG A 159 -4.78 -5.21 21.02
CA ARG A 159 -3.48 -4.53 20.94
C ARG A 159 -3.41 -3.58 19.74
N TYR A 160 -4.19 -3.84 18.70
CA TYR A 160 -4.29 -3.03 17.51
C TYR A 160 -5.48 -2.07 17.57
N TYR A 161 -6.67 -2.54 17.92
CA TYR A 161 -7.90 -1.77 17.99
C TYR A 161 -8.10 -1.17 19.40
N THR A 162 -7.23 -0.24 19.79
CA THR A 162 -7.36 0.41 21.09
C THR A 162 -8.38 1.54 21.07
N LYS A 163 -9.03 1.81 22.22
CA LYS A 163 -10.14 2.78 22.34
C LYS A 163 -9.81 4.18 21.83
N ASP A 164 -8.58 4.63 22.04
CA ASP A 164 -8.14 5.99 21.68
C ASP A 164 -7.45 6.04 20.29
N SER A 165 -7.37 4.92 19.59
CA SER A 165 -6.81 4.83 18.26
C SER A 165 -7.79 5.34 17.19
N TRP A 166 -7.26 5.77 16.06
CA TRP A 166 -8.03 6.00 14.85
C TRP A 166 -8.41 4.68 14.15
N HIS A 167 -7.73 3.59 14.50
CA HIS A 167 -8.06 2.24 14.01
C HIS A 167 -9.42 1.77 14.53
N GLY A 168 -10.11 0.96 13.74
CA GLY A 168 -11.40 0.39 14.09
C GLY A 168 -12.61 1.29 13.83
N LYS A 169 -12.41 2.56 13.48
CA LYS A 169 -13.49 3.52 13.18
C LYS A 169 -13.66 3.64 11.67
N LEU A 170 -14.88 3.48 11.19
CA LEU A 170 -15.17 3.48 9.75
C LEU A 170 -14.69 4.77 9.05
N ALA A 171 -14.93 5.92 9.67
CA ALA A 171 -14.57 7.22 9.10
C ALA A 171 -13.06 7.49 9.01
N SER A 172 -12.22 6.85 9.84
CA SER A 172 -10.78 7.11 9.90
C SER A 172 -9.92 5.96 9.39
N ASP A 173 -10.35 4.71 9.60
CA ASP A 173 -9.68 3.49 9.17
C ASP A 173 -10.13 3.06 7.76
N GLY A 174 -11.45 3.17 7.49
CA GLY A 174 -12.09 2.73 6.25
C GLY A 174 -12.45 1.25 6.23
N GLY A 175 -11.82 0.43 7.08
CA GLY A 175 -12.03 -1.01 7.16
C GLY A 175 -10.81 -1.85 6.79
N VAL A 176 -10.94 -3.14 7.02
CA VAL A 176 -9.84 -4.13 6.93
C VAL A 176 -9.16 -4.14 5.55
N LEU A 177 -9.93 -4.06 4.47
CA LEU A 177 -9.35 -4.07 3.12
C LEU A 177 -8.52 -2.82 2.84
N TYR A 178 -8.90 -1.65 3.35
CA TYR A 178 -8.12 -0.42 3.20
C TYR A 178 -6.81 -0.48 4.00
N THR A 179 -6.90 -0.78 5.29
CA THR A 179 -5.77 -0.63 6.19
C THR A 179 -4.83 -1.83 6.20
N GLN A 180 -5.38 -3.07 6.17
CA GLN A 180 -4.57 -4.28 6.27
C GLN A 180 -4.22 -4.90 4.91
N PHE A 181 -5.19 -4.95 3.98
CA PHE A 181 -5.09 -5.82 2.82
C PHE A 181 -5.03 -5.08 1.46
N SER A 182 -4.96 -3.74 1.44
CA SER A 182 -4.86 -2.95 0.20
C SER A 182 -3.67 -3.36 -0.68
N HIS A 183 -2.54 -3.77 -0.11
CA HIS A 183 -1.40 -4.29 -0.88
C HIS A 183 -1.72 -5.54 -1.70
N PHE A 184 -2.62 -6.39 -1.20
CA PHE A 184 -2.99 -7.63 -1.88
C PHE A 184 -4.05 -7.37 -2.93
N ILE A 185 -4.96 -6.43 -2.69
CA ILE A 185 -5.88 -5.92 -3.71
C ILE A 185 -5.09 -5.25 -4.85
N ASP A 186 -4.09 -4.45 -4.52
CA ASP A 186 -3.15 -3.87 -5.47
C ASP A 186 -2.44 -4.95 -6.31
N THR A 187 -1.97 -6.01 -5.67
CA THR A 187 -1.32 -7.13 -6.38
C THR A 187 -2.26 -7.75 -7.41
N LEU A 188 -3.54 -7.99 -7.06
CA LEU A 188 -4.52 -8.52 -8.01
C LEU A 188 -4.75 -7.58 -9.19
N TYR A 189 -4.95 -6.29 -8.92
CA TYR A 189 -5.10 -5.28 -9.96
C TYR A 189 -3.87 -5.20 -10.86
N TRP A 190 -2.67 -5.17 -10.28
CA TRP A 190 -1.41 -5.11 -11.01
C TRP A 190 -1.19 -6.32 -11.93
N LEU A 191 -1.60 -7.51 -11.49
CA LEU A 191 -1.49 -8.75 -12.26
C LEU A 191 -2.53 -8.84 -13.39
N LEU A 192 -3.78 -8.46 -13.11
CA LEU A 192 -4.95 -8.83 -13.92
C LEU A 192 -5.65 -7.64 -14.59
N GLY A 193 -5.28 -6.40 -14.23
CA GLY A 193 -5.98 -5.19 -14.68
C GLY A 193 -7.30 -4.98 -13.94
N ASP A 194 -8.25 -4.33 -14.59
CA ASP A 194 -9.55 -4.01 -14.01
C ASP A 194 -10.35 -5.24 -13.58
N LEU A 195 -10.95 -5.14 -12.41
CA LEU A 195 -11.71 -6.21 -11.77
C LEU A 195 -13.16 -5.79 -11.52
N LYS A 196 -14.08 -6.62 -12.00
CA LYS A 196 -15.51 -6.46 -11.74
C LYS A 196 -15.90 -7.28 -10.53
N ILE A 197 -16.49 -6.64 -9.52
CA ILE A 197 -17.01 -7.32 -8.34
C ILE A 197 -18.34 -7.99 -8.71
N VAL A 198 -18.37 -9.32 -8.61
CA VAL A 198 -19.59 -10.12 -8.88
C VAL A 198 -20.46 -10.18 -7.63
N ASN A 199 -19.86 -10.54 -6.50
CA ASN A 199 -20.55 -10.65 -5.21
C ASN A 199 -19.56 -10.55 -4.06
N SER A 200 -20.02 -10.12 -2.87
CA SER A 200 -19.25 -10.18 -1.64
C SER A 200 -20.14 -10.48 -0.44
N LYS A 201 -19.55 -11.03 0.61
CA LYS A 201 -20.20 -11.24 1.90
C LYS A 201 -19.22 -10.97 3.02
N LEU A 202 -19.64 -10.09 3.94
CA LEU A 202 -18.81 -9.61 5.03
C LEU A 202 -19.34 -10.09 6.36
N PHE A 203 -18.45 -10.18 7.35
CA PHE A 203 -18.77 -10.71 8.68
C PHE A 203 -17.94 -9.99 9.72
N ASN A 204 -18.49 -9.75 10.89
CA ASN A 204 -17.74 -9.37 12.08
C ASN A 204 -17.84 -10.50 13.11
N PHE A 205 -16.82 -11.34 13.19
CA PHE A 205 -16.79 -12.50 14.07
C PHE A 205 -16.26 -12.18 15.46
N ASN A 206 -15.28 -11.29 15.56
CA ASN A 206 -14.49 -11.17 16.78
C ASN A 206 -14.28 -9.72 17.26
N HIS A 207 -14.73 -8.73 16.48
CA HIS A 207 -14.45 -7.32 16.73
C HIS A 207 -15.71 -6.45 16.93
N GLN A 208 -16.87 -7.05 17.24
CA GLN A 208 -18.16 -6.33 17.39
C GLN A 208 -18.11 -5.17 18.42
N HIS A 209 -17.15 -5.23 19.35
CA HIS A 209 -16.99 -4.21 20.40
C HIS A 209 -15.80 -3.25 20.15
N SER A 210 -14.99 -3.53 19.15
CA SER A 210 -13.73 -2.79 18.89
C SER A 210 -13.65 -2.16 17.52
N THR A 211 -14.50 -2.58 16.56
CA THR A 211 -14.55 -1.99 15.21
C THR A 211 -15.98 -1.62 14.80
N GLU A 212 -16.07 -0.59 13.95
CA GLU A 212 -17.34 -0.16 13.32
C GLU A 212 -17.57 -0.85 11.96
N PHE A 213 -16.74 -1.83 11.60
CA PHE A 213 -16.77 -2.53 10.31
C PHE A 213 -16.53 -4.03 10.49
N ASP A 214 -16.78 -4.77 9.42
CA ASP A 214 -16.58 -6.21 9.36
C ASP A 214 -15.08 -6.57 9.35
N ASP A 215 -14.72 -7.62 10.09
CA ASP A 215 -13.34 -8.08 10.25
C ASP A 215 -12.91 -9.18 9.27
N SER A 216 -13.89 -9.74 8.55
CA SER A 216 -13.72 -10.89 7.66
C SER A 216 -14.62 -10.78 6.44
N GLY A 217 -14.26 -11.45 5.36
CA GLY A 217 -15.11 -11.48 4.18
C GLY A 217 -14.64 -12.43 3.10
N ILE A 218 -15.58 -12.65 2.16
CA ILE A 218 -15.38 -13.41 0.94
C ILE A 218 -15.90 -12.55 -0.20
N ALA A 219 -15.10 -12.40 -1.28
CA ALA A 219 -15.51 -11.70 -2.48
C ALA A 219 -15.23 -12.52 -3.74
N LEU A 220 -16.17 -12.49 -4.68
CA LEU A 220 -16.04 -13.05 -6.02
C LEU A 220 -15.90 -11.92 -7.02
N LEU A 221 -14.86 -12.00 -7.85
CA LEU A 221 -14.56 -11.00 -8.86
C LEU A 221 -14.31 -11.70 -10.20
N GLU A 222 -14.34 -10.92 -11.27
CA GLU A 222 -14.03 -11.34 -12.62
C GLU A 222 -13.12 -10.30 -13.29
N SER A 223 -12.07 -10.76 -13.96
CA SER A 223 -11.24 -9.87 -14.80
C SER A 223 -11.89 -9.65 -16.18
N ASN A 224 -11.43 -8.64 -16.90
CA ASN A 224 -11.90 -8.35 -18.26
C ASN A 224 -11.70 -9.53 -19.24
N ASN A 225 -10.77 -10.44 -18.95
CA ASN A 225 -10.49 -11.64 -19.75
C ASN A 225 -11.27 -12.87 -19.29
N GLY A 226 -12.21 -12.72 -18.35
CA GLY A 226 -13.07 -13.82 -17.85
C GLY A 226 -12.41 -14.68 -16.77
N THR A 227 -11.22 -14.35 -16.29
CA THR A 227 -10.60 -15.05 -15.15
C THR A 227 -11.46 -14.88 -13.90
N GLN A 228 -11.82 -15.99 -13.26
CA GLN A 228 -12.61 -15.98 -12.03
C GLN A 228 -11.69 -15.80 -10.82
N ILE A 229 -12.04 -14.87 -9.91
CA ILE A 229 -11.20 -14.50 -8.79
C ILE A 229 -11.99 -14.64 -7.49
N ASN A 230 -11.39 -15.29 -6.50
CA ASN A 230 -11.92 -15.40 -5.15
C ASN A 230 -10.96 -14.75 -4.17
N ILE A 231 -11.48 -13.86 -3.32
CA ILE A 231 -10.73 -13.24 -2.22
C ILE A 231 -11.35 -13.69 -0.90
N ASN A 232 -10.52 -14.26 -0.03
CA ASN A 232 -10.88 -14.57 1.34
C ASN A 232 -9.98 -13.74 2.26
N PHE A 233 -10.59 -13.03 3.22
CA PHE A 233 -9.82 -12.22 4.16
C PHE A 233 -10.40 -12.28 5.57
N SER A 234 -9.53 -12.18 6.55
CA SER A 234 -9.91 -12.10 7.96
C SER A 234 -8.79 -11.48 8.78
N THR A 235 -9.16 -10.63 9.74
CA THR A 235 -8.27 -10.17 10.81
C THR A 235 -8.56 -10.84 12.15
N SER A 236 -9.49 -11.81 12.17
CA SER A 236 -9.94 -12.52 13.38
C SER A 236 -9.15 -13.77 13.71
N LEU A 237 -7.93 -13.91 13.19
CA LEU A 237 -7.09 -15.07 13.51
C LEU A 237 -6.62 -15.03 14.96
N PHE A 238 -6.43 -16.21 15.53
CA PHE A 238 -5.98 -16.35 16.90
C PHE A 238 -4.48 -16.01 17.03
N GLU A 239 -4.15 -15.03 17.84
CA GLU A 239 -2.82 -14.58 18.27
C GLU A 239 -1.81 -14.15 17.18
N GLN A 240 -1.78 -14.76 16.00
CA GLN A 240 -0.76 -14.50 15.00
C GLN A 240 -1.28 -14.52 13.57
N ASN A 241 -0.55 -13.85 12.67
CA ASN A 241 -0.81 -13.93 11.24
C ASN A 241 -0.51 -15.33 10.71
N MET A 242 -1.33 -15.82 9.78
CA MET A 242 -1.14 -17.12 9.13
C MET A 242 -0.52 -16.96 7.75
N GLU A 243 -1.25 -16.37 6.81
CA GLU A 243 -0.78 -16.24 5.43
C GLU A 243 -1.34 -15.00 4.72
N SER A 244 -0.62 -14.62 3.68
CA SER A 244 -1.16 -13.89 2.53
C SER A 244 -0.66 -14.60 1.28
N SER A 245 -1.59 -15.08 0.42
CA SER A 245 -1.22 -15.91 -0.72
C SER A 245 -2.07 -15.63 -1.95
N VAL A 246 -1.44 -15.83 -3.11
CA VAL A 246 -2.11 -15.89 -4.41
C VAL A 246 -1.83 -17.24 -5.04
N THR A 247 -2.90 -17.95 -5.42
CA THR A 247 -2.85 -19.17 -6.24
C THR A 247 -3.45 -18.87 -7.60
N ILE A 248 -2.74 -19.21 -8.68
CA ILE A 248 -3.22 -19.10 -10.05
C ILE A 248 -3.31 -20.48 -10.66
N ILE A 249 -4.47 -20.78 -11.26
CA ILE A 249 -4.73 -21.98 -12.06
C ILE A 249 -4.92 -21.50 -13.49
N ALA A 250 -4.13 -22.03 -14.41
CA ALA A 250 -4.09 -21.57 -15.78
C ALA A 250 -3.88 -22.72 -16.78
N GLU A 251 -3.98 -22.41 -18.07
CA GLU A 251 -3.90 -23.35 -19.18
C GLU A 251 -2.61 -24.17 -19.20
N LYS A 252 -1.46 -23.51 -18.97
CA LYS A 252 -0.14 -24.13 -19.09
C LYS A 252 0.52 -24.40 -17.73
N GLY A 253 -0.18 -24.19 -16.62
CA GLY A 253 0.38 -24.46 -15.32
C GLY A 253 -0.39 -23.84 -14.16
N SER A 254 0.16 -24.10 -12.97
CA SER A 254 -0.37 -23.55 -11.73
C SER A 254 0.76 -23.08 -10.84
N VAL A 255 0.53 -22.00 -10.11
CA VAL A 255 1.51 -21.40 -9.21
C VAL A 255 0.85 -20.95 -7.92
N LYS A 256 1.61 -20.98 -6.82
CA LYS A 256 1.22 -20.35 -5.56
C LYS A 256 2.39 -19.53 -5.01
N VAL A 257 2.15 -18.25 -4.81
CA VAL A 257 3.00 -17.36 -4.00
C VAL A 257 2.31 -17.20 -2.65
N GLY A 258 3.03 -17.47 -1.57
CA GLY A 258 2.45 -17.50 -0.23
C GLY A 258 3.44 -17.06 0.86
N GLY A 259 3.31 -17.67 2.04
CA GLY A 259 3.94 -17.19 3.26
C GLY A 259 3.09 -16.13 3.97
N GLN A 260 3.62 -15.52 5.03
CA GLN A 260 2.83 -14.56 5.81
C GLN A 260 2.43 -13.30 5.01
N TYR A 261 3.24 -12.88 4.03
CA TYR A 261 3.04 -11.65 3.26
C TYR A 261 3.49 -11.79 1.79
N MET A 262 3.20 -12.94 1.16
CA MET A 262 3.59 -13.27 -0.22
C MET A 262 5.11 -13.23 -0.43
N ASN A 263 5.85 -13.77 0.52
CA ASN A 263 7.31 -13.65 0.55
C ASN A 263 8.04 -14.86 -0.04
N ARG A 264 7.33 -15.87 -0.55
CA ARG A 264 7.94 -17.05 -1.16
C ARG A 264 7.04 -17.72 -2.19
N VAL A 265 7.64 -18.38 -3.16
CA VAL A 265 6.93 -19.30 -4.06
C VAL A 265 6.75 -20.64 -3.34
N GLU A 266 5.50 -21.05 -3.13
CA GLU A 266 5.16 -22.31 -2.45
C GLU A 266 4.89 -23.45 -3.44
N TYR A 267 4.45 -23.11 -4.64
CA TYR A 267 4.19 -24.05 -5.71
C TYR A 267 4.46 -23.42 -7.08
N CYS A 268 5.15 -24.16 -7.95
CA CYS A 268 5.35 -23.78 -9.34
C CYS A 268 5.42 -25.05 -10.18
N HIS A 269 4.41 -25.24 -11.05
CA HIS A 269 4.42 -26.28 -12.06
C HIS A 269 3.84 -25.70 -13.35
N ILE A 270 4.70 -25.38 -14.30
CA ILE A 270 4.37 -24.72 -15.57
C ILE A 270 5.04 -25.50 -16.68
N GLN A 271 4.32 -25.71 -17.80
CA GLN A 271 4.80 -26.42 -18.96
C GLN A 271 6.10 -25.80 -19.50
N ASP A 272 7.15 -26.62 -19.66
CA ASP A 272 8.45 -26.23 -20.22
C ASP A 272 9.12 -25.03 -19.51
N TYR A 273 8.82 -24.83 -18.22
CA TYR A 273 9.32 -23.71 -17.42
C TYR A 273 9.94 -24.21 -16.11
N GLN A 274 11.08 -23.65 -15.75
CA GLN A 274 11.74 -23.87 -14.46
C GLN A 274 11.72 -22.57 -13.66
N LEU A 275 11.33 -22.66 -12.38
CA LEU A 275 11.39 -21.52 -11.46
C LEU A 275 12.84 -21.02 -11.36
N PRO A 276 13.12 -19.75 -11.72
CA PRO A 276 14.44 -19.19 -11.57
C PRO A 276 14.80 -19.03 -10.09
N HIS A 277 16.08 -18.87 -9.81
CA HIS A 277 16.49 -18.44 -8.48
C HIS A 277 15.96 -17.03 -8.21
N LEU A 278 15.18 -16.88 -7.14
CA LEU A 278 14.68 -15.61 -6.69
C LEU A 278 15.51 -15.12 -5.49
N GLU A 279 15.81 -13.84 -5.47
CA GLU A 279 16.42 -13.19 -4.33
C GLU A 279 15.55 -13.33 -3.08
N SER A 280 16.16 -13.26 -1.91
CA SER A 280 15.45 -13.32 -0.64
C SER A 280 14.55 -12.08 -0.47
N THR A 281 13.31 -12.30 -0.09
CA THR A 281 12.40 -11.21 0.24
C THR A 281 12.85 -10.49 1.51
N GLN A 282 12.73 -9.15 1.53
CA GLN A 282 12.97 -8.37 2.74
C GLN A 282 12.05 -8.85 3.89
N PRO A 283 12.51 -8.74 5.15
CA PRO A 283 11.70 -9.14 6.29
C PRO A 283 10.38 -8.34 6.37
N SER A 284 9.42 -8.83 7.15
CA SER A 284 8.20 -8.09 7.44
C SER A 284 8.47 -6.88 8.32
N ASN A 285 7.66 -5.85 8.17
CA ASN A 285 7.62 -4.75 9.15
C ASN A 285 7.20 -5.28 10.51
N ASN A 286 8.02 -5.03 11.52
CA ASN A 286 7.74 -5.42 12.91
C ASN A 286 7.33 -4.16 13.71
N TYR A 287 6.11 -4.18 14.21
CA TYR A 287 5.53 -3.09 15.01
C TYR A 287 5.43 -3.48 16.51
N GLY A 288 6.14 -4.52 16.93
CA GLY A 288 6.12 -5.04 18.29
C GLY A 288 4.94 -5.99 18.53
N ALA A 289 3.75 -5.46 18.70
CA ALA A 289 2.54 -6.25 18.95
C ALA A 289 2.03 -7.01 17.71
N TYR A 290 2.40 -6.60 16.51
CA TYR A 290 1.95 -7.23 15.25
C TYR A 290 2.98 -7.07 14.13
N HIS A 291 2.85 -7.90 13.10
CA HIS A 291 3.66 -7.86 11.90
C HIS A 291 2.84 -7.37 10.68
N GLY A 292 3.48 -6.64 9.78
CA GLY A 292 2.92 -6.15 8.53
C GLY A 292 3.50 -6.85 7.29
N SER A 293 3.45 -6.17 6.16
CA SER A 293 4.04 -6.58 4.88
C SER A 293 5.55 -6.36 4.83
N ALA A 294 6.19 -6.71 3.69
CA ALA A 294 7.63 -6.58 3.46
C ALA A 294 8.17 -5.15 3.61
N GLN A 295 9.44 -5.03 4.01
CA GLN A 295 10.14 -3.75 4.22
C GLN A 295 10.75 -3.21 2.92
N ASN A 296 9.99 -3.13 1.83
CA ASN A 296 10.50 -2.70 0.51
C ASN A 296 10.41 -1.18 0.27
N HIS A 297 10.35 -0.37 1.32
CA HIS A 297 10.25 1.10 1.19
C HIS A 297 11.49 1.72 0.55
N ASP A 298 12.67 1.09 0.65
CA ASP A 298 13.88 1.51 -0.05
C ASP A 298 13.67 1.59 -1.57
N TYR A 299 12.99 0.60 -2.14
CA TYR A 299 12.68 0.58 -3.57
C TYR A 299 11.64 1.63 -3.95
N VAL A 300 10.69 1.93 -3.06
CA VAL A 300 9.71 3.01 -3.29
C VAL A 300 10.43 4.35 -3.39
N ILE A 301 11.30 4.68 -2.42
CA ILE A 301 12.07 5.94 -2.44
C ILE A 301 13.01 5.98 -3.65
N GLN A 302 13.65 4.86 -4.00
CA GLN A 302 14.49 4.80 -5.19
C GLN A 302 13.68 5.05 -6.46
N ASN A 303 12.48 4.50 -6.60
CA ASN A 303 11.61 4.76 -7.76
C ASN A 303 11.21 6.24 -7.85
N VAL A 304 10.90 6.91 -6.73
CA VAL A 304 10.65 8.36 -6.71
C VAL A 304 11.86 9.13 -7.28
N ASN A 305 13.07 8.79 -6.83
CA ASN A 305 14.31 9.40 -7.35
C ASN A 305 14.50 9.14 -8.84
N ASP A 306 14.32 7.89 -9.28
CA ASP A 306 14.49 7.52 -10.70
C ASP A 306 13.49 8.25 -11.60
N VAL A 307 12.25 8.40 -11.15
CA VAL A 307 11.23 9.18 -11.88
C VAL A 307 11.61 10.65 -11.99
N LEU A 308 11.98 11.28 -10.87
CA LEU A 308 12.22 12.73 -10.84
C LEU A 308 13.59 13.12 -11.43
N LEU A 309 14.61 12.27 -11.31
CA LEU A 309 15.95 12.54 -11.82
C LEU A 309 16.17 12.03 -13.24
N ARG A 310 15.52 10.94 -13.64
CA ARG A 310 15.82 10.18 -14.88
C ARG A 310 14.62 10.01 -15.81
N GLY A 311 13.41 10.41 -15.37
CA GLY A 311 12.17 10.21 -16.16
C GLY A 311 11.76 8.74 -16.27
N ALA A 312 12.09 7.91 -15.28
CA ALA A 312 11.62 6.52 -15.21
C ALA A 312 10.10 6.43 -15.04
N GLU A 313 9.53 5.26 -15.25
CA GLU A 313 8.11 5.01 -14.98
C GLU A 313 7.83 4.94 -13.46
N ILE A 314 6.66 5.46 -13.07
CA ILE A 314 6.19 5.35 -11.69
C ILE A 314 5.67 3.92 -11.50
N MET A 315 6.22 3.19 -10.55
CA MET A 315 5.79 1.81 -10.26
C MET A 315 4.34 1.74 -9.76
N THR A 316 3.91 2.74 -8.97
CA THR A 316 2.56 2.85 -8.45
C THR A 316 2.14 4.32 -8.45
N ASN A 317 1.38 4.71 -9.44
CA ASN A 317 0.93 6.10 -9.63
C ASN A 317 -0.44 6.36 -8.96
N GLY A 318 -1.01 7.55 -9.18
CA GLY A 318 -2.33 7.92 -8.67
C GLY A 318 -3.46 7.03 -9.20
N GLU A 319 -3.40 6.63 -10.48
CA GLU A 319 -4.40 5.74 -11.09
C GLU A 319 -4.39 4.34 -10.47
N ASP A 320 -3.21 3.80 -10.17
CA ASP A 320 -3.09 2.54 -9.43
C ASP A 320 -3.74 2.66 -8.05
N GLY A 321 -3.47 3.77 -7.34
CA GLY A 321 -4.09 4.06 -6.05
C GLY A 321 -5.62 4.14 -6.13
N LEU A 322 -6.14 4.85 -7.14
CA LEU A 322 -7.58 4.97 -7.42
C LEU A 322 -8.20 3.60 -7.72
N ALA A 323 -7.55 2.77 -8.54
CA ALA A 323 -8.05 1.44 -8.87
C ALA A 323 -8.22 0.56 -7.63
N VAL A 324 -7.24 0.58 -6.73
CA VAL A 324 -7.32 -0.14 -5.45
C VAL A 324 -8.49 0.36 -4.59
N VAL A 325 -8.64 1.68 -4.45
CA VAL A 325 -9.74 2.30 -3.71
C VAL A 325 -11.09 1.89 -4.31
N ARG A 326 -11.22 1.90 -5.65
CA ARG A 326 -12.44 1.53 -6.37
C ARG A 326 -12.80 0.06 -6.12
N ILE A 327 -11.86 -0.86 -6.24
CA ILE A 327 -12.08 -2.29 -5.99
C ILE A 327 -12.57 -2.51 -4.54
N ILE A 328 -11.90 -1.90 -3.56
CA ILE A 328 -12.25 -2.03 -2.15
C ILE A 328 -13.65 -1.47 -1.88
N GLN A 329 -13.94 -0.27 -2.36
CA GLN A 329 -15.25 0.38 -2.17
C GLN A 329 -16.38 -0.44 -2.79
N GLU A 330 -16.19 -1.02 -3.97
CA GLU A 330 -17.17 -1.87 -4.63
C GLU A 330 -17.35 -3.22 -3.89
N ILE A 331 -16.29 -3.80 -3.30
CA ILE A 331 -16.43 -4.99 -2.45
C ILE A 331 -17.32 -4.68 -1.24
N TYR A 332 -17.08 -3.58 -0.54
CA TYR A 332 -17.90 -3.17 0.61
C TYR A 332 -19.34 -2.84 0.22
N LYS A 333 -19.56 -2.19 -0.92
CA LYS A 333 -20.89 -1.82 -1.42
C LYS A 333 -21.73 -3.01 -1.87
N LYS A 334 -21.10 -4.07 -2.38
CA LYS A 334 -21.77 -5.29 -2.85
C LYS A 334 -22.11 -6.27 -1.73
N SER A 335 -21.61 -6.05 -0.52
CA SER A 335 -21.95 -6.86 0.63
C SER A 335 -23.37 -6.51 1.10
N SER A 336 -24.32 -7.33 0.77
CA SER A 336 -25.72 -7.23 1.20
C SER A 336 -26.23 -8.59 1.66
#